data_3111a3bf2d6f77869520cfccedeaef50
#
_entry.id   3111a3bf2d6f77869520cfccedeaef50
#
_cell.length_a   1.000
_cell.length_b   1.000
_cell.length_c   1.000
_cell.angle_alpha   90.00
_cell.angle_beta   90.00
_cell.angle_gamma   90.00
#
_symmetry.space_group_name_H-M   'P 1'
#
loop_
_entity.id
_entity.type
_entity.pdbx_description
1 polymer ?
#
loop_
_entity_poly.entity_id
_entity_poly.type
_entity_poly.pdbx_seq_one_letter_code
_entity_poly.pdbx_strand_id
1 'polypeptide(L)'
;MKLKRILAFSLIFLIMSALPLKVMAEDKKTQHVILIDAGHGGIDGGAKSKNGTIEKEINLAIASKLKEKLSDSGYKVYMTREDDIELDKRKAEDLSKRCKMKDETECEVFISIHQNMFPQAKCFGAQVWYASNDKSKELAEGVQESLKEHIKDNNKRVAKAAKEQYKILRDGYDGACIIVECGFLSNYEEEQRLKTDEHQENLVEAIKCGLDKYFEGK
;
A
#
# COMPACT_ATOMS: atom_id res chain seq x y z
N MET A 1 -8.58 -48.97 70.34
CA MET A 1 -7.79 -49.01 69.10
C MET A 1 -8.61 -48.49 67.86
N LYS A 2 -8.98 -47.22 67.77
CA LYS A 2 -9.64 -46.64 66.59
C LYS A 2 -9.54 -45.11 66.66
N LEU A 3 -8.34 -44.51 66.64
CA LEU A 3 -8.24 -43.06 66.59
C LEU A 3 -6.87 -42.58 66.00
N LYS A 4 -6.34 -43.21 64.98
CA LYS A 4 -5.06 -42.78 64.40
C LYS A 4 -5.08 -42.87 62.83
N ARG A 5 -6.24 -42.76 62.19
CA ARG A 5 -6.29 -42.84 60.68
C ARG A 5 -7.01 -41.65 59.97
N ILE A 6 -7.28 -40.53 60.64
CA ILE A 6 -8.02 -39.41 60.01
C ILE A 6 -7.16 -38.13 59.83
N LEU A 7 -5.86 -38.17 60.04
CA LEU A 7 -5.02 -36.96 59.95
C LEU A 7 -4.02 -36.93 58.78
N ALA A 8 -4.18 -37.81 57.77
CA ALA A 8 -3.25 -37.90 56.66
C ALA A 8 -3.83 -37.42 55.29
N PHE A 9 -5.10 -36.96 55.25
CA PHE A 9 -5.74 -36.58 53.98
C PHE A 9 -5.96 -35.06 53.76
N SER A 10 -5.60 -34.21 54.71
CA SER A 10 -5.86 -32.75 54.63
C SER A 10 -4.65 -31.90 54.22
N LEU A 11 -3.50 -32.48 53.88
CA LEU A 11 -2.28 -31.71 53.55
C LEU A 11 -1.88 -31.75 52.09
N ILE A 12 -2.67 -32.38 51.20
CA ILE A 12 -2.35 -32.44 49.74
C ILE A 12 -3.15 -31.42 48.92
N PHE A 13 -4.12 -30.70 49.50
CA PHE A 13 -5.01 -29.81 48.74
C PHE A 13 -4.60 -28.32 48.77
N LEU A 14 -3.45 -27.95 49.34
CA LEU A 14 -3.06 -26.55 49.50
C LEU A 14 -1.78 -26.12 48.76
N ILE A 15 -1.30 -26.91 47.76
CA ILE A 15 -0.10 -26.56 46.99
C ILE A 15 -0.42 -26.37 45.49
N MET A 16 -1.70 -26.29 45.10
CA MET A 16 -2.08 -26.13 43.69
C MET A 16 -2.64 -24.75 43.29
N SER A 17 -2.29 -23.67 44.00
CA SER A 17 -2.84 -22.33 43.70
C SER A 17 -1.80 -21.20 43.61
N ALA A 18 -0.58 -21.48 43.18
CA ALA A 18 0.40 -20.44 42.91
C ALA A 18 1.24 -20.71 41.66
N LEU A 19 0.59 -21.11 40.57
CA LEU A 19 1.17 -20.87 39.27
C LEU A 19 0.85 -19.41 38.88
N PRO A 20 1.86 -18.53 38.76
CA PRO A 20 1.60 -17.21 38.21
C PRO A 20 1.04 -17.41 36.82
N LEU A 21 -0.23 -17.05 36.62
CA LEU A 21 -0.77 -16.81 35.28
C LEU A 21 0.12 -15.70 34.68
N LYS A 22 1.13 -16.09 33.90
CA LYS A 22 1.87 -15.16 33.07
C LYS A 22 0.86 -14.74 32.01
N VAL A 23 0.09 -13.69 32.32
CA VAL A 23 -0.64 -12.93 31.31
C VAL A 23 0.45 -12.44 30.37
N MET A 24 0.62 -13.15 29.26
CA MET A 24 1.35 -12.63 28.10
C MET A 24 0.55 -11.40 27.72
N ALA A 25 1.02 -10.24 28.15
CA ALA A 25 0.61 -9.00 27.52
C ALA A 25 1.02 -9.18 26.07
N GLU A 26 0.05 -9.41 25.20
CA GLU A 26 0.23 -9.28 23.77
C GLU A 26 0.67 -7.83 23.56
N ASP A 27 1.97 -7.62 23.35
CA ASP A 27 2.45 -6.33 22.87
C ASP A 27 1.59 -6.02 21.64
N LYS A 28 0.66 -5.09 21.78
CA LYS A 28 -0.04 -4.49 20.65
C LYS A 28 1.02 -3.80 19.81
N LYS A 29 1.67 -4.59 18.92
CA LYS A 29 2.53 -4.04 17.88
C LYS A 29 1.67 -3.01 17.16
N THR A 30 2.03 -1.74 17.30
CA THR A 30 1.33 -0.65 16.64
C THR A 30 1.32 -0.97 15.15
N GLN A 31 0.13 -1.21 14.61
CA GLN A 31 -0.03 -1.62 13.23
C GLN A 31 0.21 -0.40 12.34
N HIS A 32 1.18 -0.48 11.42
CA HIS A 32 1.44 0.60 10.47
C HIS A 32 0.22 0.89 9.61
N VAL A 33 -0.10 2.17 9.45
CA VAL A 33 -1.29 2.65 8.74
C VAL A 33 -0.91 3.09 7.33
N ILE A 34 -1.55 2.48 6.33
CA ILE A 34 -1.34 2.73 4.92
C ILE A 34 -2.63 3.26 4.29
N LEU A 35 -2.54 4.35 3.54
CA LEU A 35 -3.62 4.82 2.68
C LEU A 35 -3.26 4.56 1.21
N ILE A 36 -4.05 3.72 0.54
CA ILE A 36 -3.93 3.46 -0.90
C ILE A 36 -4.91 4.36 -1.65
N ASP A 37 -4.40 5.08 -2.62
CA ASP A 37 -5.20 5.90 -3.53
C ASP A 37 -5.31 5.19 -4.88
N ALA A 38 -6.51 4.78 -5.25
CA ALA A 38 -6.79 4.34 -6.62
C ALA A 38 -7.05 5.59 -7.48
N GLY A 39 -6.06 6.02 -8.24
CA GLY A 39 -6.13 7.25 -9.04
C GLY A 39 -7.35 7.31 -9.95
N HIS A 40 -7.88 8.52 -10.19
CA HIS A 40 -9.10 8.76 -10.96
C HIS A 40 -10.35 8.12 -10.36
N GLY A 41 -11.43 7.92 -11.15
CA GLY A 41 -12.68 7.29 -10.75
C GLY A 41 -13.91 8.05 -11.23
N GLY A 42 -15.05 7.38 -11.31
CA GLY A 42 -16.31 7.95 -11.78
C GLY A 42 -16.19 8.54 -13.18
N ILE A 43 -16.51 9.84 -13.34
CA ILE A 43 -16.42 10.54 -14.62
C ILE A 43 -14.95 10.81 -15.06
N ASP A 44 -13.99 10.88 -14.11
CA ASP A 44 -12.57 11.01 -14.45
C ASP A 44 -11.98 9.64 -14.78
N GLY A 45 -11.93 9.29 -16.06
CA GLY A 45 -11.36 8.03 -16.53
C GLY A 45 -9.84 7.95 -16.44
N GLY A 46 -9.14 9.08 -16.27
CA GLY A 46 -7.69 9.15 -16.48
C GLY A 46 -7.31 9.01 -17.96
N ALA A 47 -6.15 8.43 -18.21
CA ALA A 47 -5.70 8.14 -19.55
C ALA A 47 -6.55 7.03 -20.23
N LYS A 48 -6.67 7.11 -21.54
CA LYS A 48 -7.30 6.08 -22.37
C LYS A 48 -6.35 5.64 -23.47
N SER A 49 -6.04 4.35 -23.52
CA SER A 49 -5.21 3.78 -24.57
C SER A 49 -5.89 3.85 -25.94
N LYS A 50 -5.11 3.61 -27.01
CA LYS A 50 -5.66 3.51 -28.38
C LYS A 50 -6.62 2.32 -28.54
N ASN A 51 -6.48 1.29 -27.72
CA ASN A 51 -7.32 0.10 -27.76
C ASN A 51 -8.53 0.19 -26.80
N GLY A 52 -8.72 1.35 -26.17
CA GLY A 52 -9.89 1.62 -25.33
C GLY A 52 -9.72 1.31 -23.83
N THR A 53 -8.57 0.80 -23.40
CA THR A 53 -8.28 0.56 -21.97
C THR A 53 -8.29 1.87 -21.19
N ILE A 54 -9.01 1.92 -20.07
CA ILE A 54 -9.20 3.11 -19.25
C ILE A 54 -8.38 2.98 -17.97
N GLU A 55 -7.61 4.00 -17.65
CA GLU A 55 -6.66 4.01 -16.53
C GLU A 55 -7.31 3.71 -15.18
N LYS A 56 -8.44 4.35 -14.86
CA LYS A 56 -9.13 4.21 -13.56
C LYS A 56 -9.49 2.76 -13.21
N GLU A 57 -9.75 1.92 -14.23
CA GLU A 57 -10.13 0.51 -14.05
C GLU A 57 -8.94 -0.32 -13.60
N ILE A 58 -7.79 -0.12 -14.25
CA ILE A 58 -6.54 -0.79 -13.87
C ILE A 58 -6.06 -0.29 -12.50
N ASN A 59 -6.15 1.03 -12.24
CA ASN A 59 -5.78 1.60 -10.95
C ASN A 59 -6.57 0.97 -9.81
N LEU A 60 -7.89 0.82 -9.97
CA LEU A 60 -8.74 0.20 -8.96
C LEU A 60 -8.41 -1.29 -8.76
N ALA A 61 -8.19 -2.03 -9.85
CA ALA A 61 -7.85 -3.45 -9.78
C ALA A 61 -6.54 -3.69 -9.01
N ILE A 62 -5.47 -2.94 -9.34
CA ILE A 62 -4.18 -3.05 -8.65
C ILE A 62 -4.29 -2.58 -7.18
N ALA A 63 -4.97 -1.45 -6.93
CA ALA A 63 -5.15 -0.92 -5.58
C ALA A 63 -5.93 -1.89 -4.66
N SER A 64 -6.96 -2.56 -5.18
CA SER A 64 -7.74 -3.55 -4.43
C SER A 64 -6.90 -4.79 -4.07
N LYS A 65 -6.13 -5.32 -5.00
CA LYS A 65 -5.18 -6.42 -4.74
C LYS A 65 -4.12 -6.02 -3.73
N LEU A 66 -3.59 -4.78 -3.83
CA LEU A 66 -2.61 -4.25 -2.88
C LEU A 66 -3.20 -4.12 -1.47
N LYS A 67 -4.45 -3.64 -1.34
CA LYS A 67 -5.16 -3.59 -0.05
C LYS A 67 -5.26 -4.98 0.58
N GLU A 68 -5.72 -5.97 -0.16
CA GLU A 68 -5.83 -7.36 0.31
C GLU A 68 -4.48 -7.88 0.78
N LYS A 69 -3.46 -7.79 -0.07
CA LYS A 69 -2.11 -8.26 0.21
C LYS A 69 -1.49 -7.62 1.46
N LEU A 70 -1.62 -6.30 1.62
CA LEU A 70 -1.08 -5.58 2.77
C LEU A 70 -1.89 -5.89 4.05
N SER A 71 -3.21 -6.01 3.96
CA SER A 71 -4.05 -6.38 5.11
C SER A 71 -3.70 -7.77 5.63
N ASP A 72 -3.50 -8.75 4.74
CA ASP A 72 -3.07 -10.11 5.08
C ASP A 72 -1.67 -10.14 5.71
N SER A 73 -0.84 -9.14 5.39
CA SER A 73 0.50 -8.97 5.97
C SER A 73 0.51 -8.22 7.31
N GLY A 74 -0.67 -7.86 7.83
CA GLY A 74 -0.82 -7.25 9.15
C GLY A 74 -0.76 -5.71 9.16
N TYR A 75 -0.79 -5.04 8.01
CA TYR A 75 -0.94 -3.59 7.91
C TYR A 75 -2.39 -3.17 8.15
N LYS A 76 -2.61 -1.97 8.69
CA LYS A 76 -3.91 -1.31 8.71
C LYS A 76 -4.07 -0.49 7.44
N VAL A 77 -4.98 -0.92 6.54
CA VAL A 77 -5.08 -0.36 5.19
C VAL A 77 -6.42 0.33 4.97
N TYR A 78 -6.35 1.56 4.47
CA TYR A 78 -7.47 2.33 3.97
C TYR A 78 -7.34 2.55 2.46
N MET A 79 -8.45 2.79 1.78
CA MET A 79 -8.47 3.21 0.37
C MET A 79 -9.22 4.52 0.20
N THR A 80 -8.82 5.34 -0.77
CA THR A 80 -9.55 6.56 -1.13
C THR A 80 -10.89 6.25 -1.80
N ARG A 81 -10.96 5.17 -2.56
CA ARG A 81 -12.18 4.59 -3.16
C ARG A 81 -12.03 3.08 -3.32
N GLU A 82 -13.13 2.36 -3.16
CA GLU A 82 -13.22 0.90 -3.34
C GLU A 82 -14.09 0.53 -4.56
N ASP A 83 -14.76 1.53 -5.14
CA ASP A 83 -15.64 1.40 -6.31
C ASP A 83 -15.23 2.39 -7.40
N ASP A 84 -15.90 2.31 -8.58
CA ASP A 84 -15.72 3.27 -9.68
C ASP A 84 -16.50 4.56 -9.41
N ILE A 85 -16.05 5.33 -8.43
CA ILE A 85 -16.62 6.63 -8.02
C ILE A 85 -15.55 7.72 -8.02
N GLU A 86 -15.95 8.96 -8.27
CA GLU A 86 -15.22 10.16 -7.92
C GLU A 86 -15.56 10.60 -6.49
N LEU A 87 -14.60 11.19 -5.77
CA LEU A 87 -14.83 11.77 -4.44
C LEU A 87 -15.51 13.14 -4.52
N ASP A 88 -15.37 13.82 -5.65
CA ASP A 88 -16.09 15.05 -5.98
C ASP A 88 -16.15 15.23 -7.51
N LYS A 89 -17.25 15.82 -7.99
CA LYS A 89 -17.43 16.12 -9.44
C LYS A 89 -16.41 17.13 -9.98
N ARG A 90 -15.87 17.98 -9.11
CA ARG A 90 -14.83 18.96 -9.46
C ARG A 90 -13.45 18.35 -9.17
N LYS A 91 -12.63 18.22 -10.19
CA LYS A 91 -11.29 17.60 -10.07
C LYS A 91 -10.43 18.21 -8.95
N ALA A 92 -10.47 19.53 -8.78
CA ALA A 92 -9.68 20.20 -7.72
C ALA A 92 -10.14 19.81 -6.32
N GLU A 93 -11.45 19.60 -6.12
CA GLU A 93 -12.04 19.17 -4.86
C GLU A 93 -11.81 17.68 -4.61
N ASP A 94 -11.94 16.85 -5.67
CA ASP A 94 -11.61 15.43 -5.61
C ASP A 94 -10.17 15.24 -5.09
N LEU A 95 -9.19 15.88 -5.70
CA LEU A 95 -7.80 15.85 -5.24
C LEU A 95 -7.63 16.39 -3.80
N SER A 96 -8.40 17.42 -3.42
CA SER A 96 -8.35 17.95 -2.05
C SER A 96 -8.88 16.96 -1.03
N LYS A 97 -9.95 16.21 -1.37
CA LYS A 97 -10.48 15.14 -0.51
C LYS A 97 -9.47 14.00 -0.34
N ARG A 98 -8.78 13.59 -1.43
CA ARG A 98 -7.71 12.57 -1.35
C ARG A 98 -6.56 13.03 -0.43
N CYS A 99 -6.15 14.30 -0.52
CA CYS A 99 -5.17 14.88 0.41
C CYS A 99 -5.67 14.81 1.86
N LYS A 100 -6.92 15.24 2.11
CA LYS A 100 -7.50 15.29 3.45
C LYS A 100 -7.61 13.91 4.10
N MET A 101 -7.85 12.85 3.33
CA MET A 101 -7.91 11.48 3.85
C MET A 101 -6.59 11.02 4.46
N LYS A 102 -5.44 11.60 4.10
CA LYS A 102 -4.15 11.31 4.75
C LYS A 102 -4.17 11.72 6.22
N ASP A 103 -4.66 12.94 6.49
CA ASP A 103 -4.81 13.45 7.86
C ASP A 103 -5.90 12.70 8.63
N GLU A 104 -7.04 12.39 7.98
CA GLU A 104 -8.16 11.69 8.59
C GLU A 104 -7.82 10.24 8.98
N THR A 105 -6.93 9.59 8.24
CA THR A 105 -6.48 8.22 8.52
C THR A 105 -5.21 8.17 9.36
N GLU A 106 -4.54 9.31 9.54
CA GLU A 106 -3.22 9.41 10.17
C GLU A 106 -2.22 8.40 9.56
N CYS A 107 -2.25 8.25 8.21
CA CYS A 107 -1.45 7.24 7.55
C CYS A 107 0.05 7.57 7.60
N GLU A 108 0.88 6.58 7.93
CA GLU A 108 2.34 6.71 7.85
C GLU A 108 2.83 6.72 6.40
N VAL A 109 2.10 6.01 5.53
CA VAL A 109 2.40 5.87 4.10
C VAL A 109 1.15 6.10 3.27
N PHE A 110 1.30 6.91 2.22
CA PHE A 110 0.32 7.13 1.15
C PHE A 110 0.88 6.63 -0.17
N ILE A 111 0.17 5.70 -0.82
CA ILE A 111 0.54 5.12 -2.12
C ILE A 111 -0.58 5.36 -3.12
N SER A 112 -0.33 6.19 -4.13
CA SER A 112 -1.27 6.41 -5.23
C SER A 112 -0.91 5.55 -6.44
N ILE A 113 -1.87 4.81 -6.95
CA ILE A 113 -1.71 3.87 -8.08
C ILE A 113 -2.24 4.52 -9.35
N HIS A 114 -1.38 4.59 -10.36
CA HIS A 114 -1.63 5.20 -11.65
C HIS A 114 -1.04 4.40 -12.82
N GLN A 115 -1.44 4.77 -14.05
CA GLN A 115 -0.85 4.30 -15.29
C GLN A 115 -0.34 5.48 -16.10
N ASN A 116 0.86 5.36 -16.63
CA ASN A 116 1.47 6.41 -17.43
C ASN A 116 0.92 6.45 -18.86
N MET A 117 0.96 7.62 -19.48
CA MET A 117 0.65 7.81 -20.89
C MET A 117 1.65 8.79 -21.50
N PHE A 118 2.29 8.41 -22.59
CA PHE A 118 3.28 9.26 -23.26
C PHE A 118 3.15 9.18 -24.78
N PRO A 119 3.43 10.28 -25.55
CA PRO A 119 3.29 10.26 -27.00
C PRO A 119 4.13 9.19 -27.72
N GLN A 120 5.32 8.87 -27.17
CA GLN A 120 6.17 7.82 -27.74
C GLN A 120 5.77 6.44 -27.21
N ALA A 121 5.15 5.64 -28.07
CA ALA A 121 4.68 4.28 -27.72
C ALA A 121 5.81 3.31 -27.29
N LYS A 122 7.08 3.65 -27.54
CA LYS A 122 8.24 2.87 -27.08
C LYS A 122 8.60 3.07 -25.61
N CYS A 123 7.99 4.06 -24.92
CA CYS A 123 8.21 4.27 -23.50
C CYS A 123 7.61 3.10 -22.72
N PHE A 124 8.35 2.58 -21.75
CA PHE A 124 7.95 1.44 -20.92
C PHE A 124 8.56 1.50 -19.52
N GLY A 125 8.08 0.62 -18.65
CA GLY A 125 8.60 0.38 -17.30
C GLY A 125 7.95 1.24 -16.22
N ALA A 126 7.65 0.64 -15.09
CA ALA A 126 7.07 1.31 -13.93
C ALA A 126 7.97 2.45 -13.42
N GLN A 127 7.37 3.55 -12.95
CA GLN A 127 8.05 4.75 -12.48
C GLN A 127 7.45 5.21 -11.15
N VAL A 128 8.28 5.39 -10.12
CA VAL A 128 7.83 5.94 -8.84
C VAL A 128 8.17 7.43 -8.73
N TRP A 129 7.17 8.23 -8.33
CA TRP A 129 7.32 9.64 -7.98
C TRP A 129 7.12 9.83 -6.49
N TYR A 130 7.87 10.76 -5.86
CA TYR A 130 7.82 10.98 -4.42
C TYR A 130 7.66 12.46 -4.04
N ALA A 131 7.01 12.69 -2.88
CA ALA A 131 6.89 13.99 -2.26
C ALA A 131 8.24 14.52 -1.76
N SER A 132 8.37 15.84 -1.58
CA SER A 132 9.63 16.51 -1.27
C SER A 132 10.03 16.35 0.21
N ASN A 133 10.06 15.11 0.73
CA ASN A 133 10.61 14.78 2.05
C ASN A 133 11.43 13.48 1.99
N ASP A 134 12.29 13.26 2.98
CA ASP A 134 13.22 12.14 3.01
C ASP A 134 12.50 10.77 3.16
N LYS A 135 11.42 10.71 3.94
CA LYS A 135 10.59 9.50 4.12
C LYS A 135 10.03 9.02 2.78
N SER A 136 9.50 9.96 1.99
CA SER A 136 8.94 9.66 0.65
C SER A 136 10.02 9.22 -0.34
N LYS A 137 11.20 9.84 -0.29
CA LYS A 137 12.33 9.45 -1.13
C LYS A 137 12.80 8.03 -0.82
N GLU A 138 13.01 7.71 0.46
CA GLU A 138 13.44 6.39 0.92
C GLU A 138 12.46 5.29 0.47
N LEU A 139 11.15 5.48 0.72
CA LEU A 139 10.12 4.56 0.27
C LEU A 139 10.12 4.39 -1.24
N ALA A 140 10.19 5.50 -1.99
CA ALA A 140 10.14 5.47 -3.45
C ALA A 140 11.35 4.73 -4.07
N GLU A 141 12.54 4.91 -3.52
CA GLU A 141 13.75 4.23 -3.98
C GLU A 141 13.64 2.72 -3.72
N GLY A 142 13.16 2.29 -2.54
CA GLY A 142 12.90 0.90 -2.21
C GLY A 142 11.85 0.24 -3.11
N VAL A 143 10.70 0.92 -3.33
CA VAL A 143 9.64 0.43 -4.21
C VAL A 143 10.11 0.37 -5.68
N GLN A 144 10.82 1.39 -6.17
CA GLN A 144 11.34 1.41 -7.54
C GLN A 144 12.31 0.26 -7.80
N GLU A 145 13.18 -0.06 -6.85
CA GLU A 145 14.12 -1.17 -6.99
C GLU A 145 13.39 -2.51 -6.95
N SER A 146 12.46 -2.69 -6.01
CA SER A 146 11.64 -3.90 -5.95
C SER A 146 10.81 -4.12 -7.21
N LEU A 147 10.27 -3.06 -7.84
CA LEU A 147 9.59 -3.15 -9.13
C LEU A 147 10.52 -3.70 -10.23
N LYS A 148 11.78 -3.26 -10.30
CA LYS A 148 12.76 -3.80 -11.27
C LYS A 148 13.07 -5.28 -11.02
N GLU A 149 13.25 -5.65 -9.75
CA GLU A 149 13.57 -7.02 -9.34
C GLU A 149 12.45 -8.01 -9.69
N HIS A 150 11.18 -7.62 -9.49
CA HIS A 150 10.03 -8.49 -9.69
C HIS A 150 9.53 -8.53 -11.13
N ILE A 151 9.43 -7.38 -11.80
CA ILE A 151 8.87 -7.30 -13.16
C ILE A 151 9.87 -7.80 -14.21
N LYS A 152 11.18 -7.57 -14.02
CA LYS A 152 12.28 -8.04 -14.88
C LYS A 152 12.13 -7.69 -16.36
N ASP A 153 11.52 -6.54 -16.65
CA ASP A 153 11.28 -6.03 -18.00
C ASP A 153 12.42 -5.15 -18.53
N ASN A 154 13.59 -5.21 -17.89
CA ASN A 154 14.76 -4.38 -18.19
C ASN A 154 14.52 -2.87 -17.94
N ASN A 155 13.61 -2.53 -17.05
CA ASN A 155 13.32 -1.17 -16.62
C ASN A 155 14.56 -0.48 -16.03
N LYS A 156 14.98 0.66 -16.62
CA LYS A 156 16.12 1.47 -16.14
C LYS A 156 15.69 2.73 -15.41
N ARG A 157 14.39 2.88 -15.11
CA ARG A 157 13.88 4.06 -14.42
C ARG A 157 14.35 4.08 -12.98
N VAL A 158 14.46 5.29 -12.43
CA VAL A 158 14.80 5.55 -11.03
C VAL A 158 13.67 6.35 -10.39
N ALA A 159 13.51 6.27 -9.08
CA ALA A 159 12.56 7.10 -8.37
C ALA A 159 12.83 8.59 -8.64
N LYS A 160 11.78 9.40 -8.74
CA LYS A 160 11.88 10.84 -9.10
C LYS A 160 11.10 11.71 -8.13
N ALA A 161 11.71 12.83 -7.75
CA ALA A 161 11.02 13.88 -7.02
C ALA A 161 9.90 14.48 -7.88
N ALA A 162 8.67 14.47 -7.35
CA ALA A 162 7.49 15.03 -8.03
C ALA A 162 7.50 16.56 -8.07
N LYS A 163 8.20 17.20 -7.14
CA LYS A 163 8.22 18.67 -6.97
C LYS A 163 6.77 19.20 -6.93
N GLU A 164 6.44 20.13 -7.84
CA GLU A 164 5.13 20.77 -7.91
C GLU A 164 4.13 20.08 -8.87
N GLN A 165 4.51 18.94 -9.50
CA GLN A 165 3.71 18.33 -10.58
C GLN A 165 2.39 17.75 -10.10
N TYR A 166 2.37 17.12 -8.91
CA TYR A 166 1.21 16.38 -8.42
C TYR A 166 0.68 16.98 -7.12
N LYS A 167 -0.58 17.45 -7.12
CA LYS A 167 -1.22 18.07 -5.95
C LYS A 167 -1.17 17.15 -4.72
N ILE A 168 -1.43 15.86 -4.90
CA ILE A 168 -1.45 14.87 -3.82
C ILE A 168 -0.06 14.56 -3.21
N LEU A 169 1.03 15.05 -3.81
CA LEU A 169 2.40 14.92 -3.28
C LEU A 169 3.00 16.23 -2.78
N ARG A 170 2.32 17.38 -3.00
CA ARG A 170 2.81 18.72 -2.59
C ARG A 170 1.93 19.43 -1.57
N ASP A 171 1.09 18.68 -0.89
CA ASP A 171 0.16 19.21 0.13
C ASP A 171 0.81 19.42 1.50
N GLY A 172 2.09 19.06 1.66
CA GLY A 172 2.85 19.27 2.89
C GLY A 172 2.63 18.18 3.96
N TYR A 173 1.98 17.07 3.62
CA TYR A 173 1.81 15.97 4.53
C TYR A 173 3.15 15.34 4.94
N ASP A 174 3.34 15.07 6.25
CA ASP A 174 4.64 14.60 6.81
C ASP A 174 4.85 13.07 6.68
N GLY A 175 3.86 12.29 6.24
CA GLY A 175 4.01 10.87 5.93
C GLY A 175 4.83 10.61 4.67
N ALA A 176 5.21 9.36 4.44
CA ALA A 176 5.83 8.94 3.19
C ALA A 176 4.78 8.87 2.07
N CYS A 177 4.89 9.73 1.04
CA CYS A 177 3.90 9.84 -0.03
C CYS A 177 4.54 9.57 -1.39
N ILE A 178 3.98 8.59 -2.13
CA ILE A 178 4.44 8.22 -3.47
C ILE A 178 3.29 8.04 -4.45
N ILE A 179 3.59 8.22 -5.75
CA ILE A 179 2.76 7.75 -6.86
C ILE A 179 3.54 6.64 -7.56
N VAL A 180 2.87 5.52 -7.82
CA VAL A 180 3.40 4.41 -8.61
C VAL A 180 2.68 4.41 -9.97
N GLU A 181 3.40 4.82 -11.01
CA GLU A 181 3.00 4.66 -12.41
C GLU A 181 3.38 3.24 -12.83
N CYS A 182 2.42 2.32 -12.83
CA CYS A 182 2.67 0.88 -12.95
C CYS A 182 3.18 0.45 -14.33
N GLY A 183 2.93 1.25 -15.38
CA GLY A 183 3.35 1.01 -16.75
C GLY A 183 2.72 2.02 -17.70
N PHE A 184 2.98 1.92 -18.99
CA PHE A 184 2.52 2.87 -20.00
C PHE A 184 1.35 2.33 -20.83
N LEU A 185 0.17 2.93 -20.70
CA LEU A 185 -0.99 2.63 -21.56
C LEU A 185 -0.77 3.00 -23.04
N SER A 186 0.23 3.83 -23.33
CA SER A 186 0.65 4.15 -24.71
C SER A 186 1.51 3.06 -25.36
N ASN A 187 2.05 2.12 -24.58
CA ASN A 187 2.82 0.97 -25.04
C ASN A 187 1.90 -0.24 -25.11
N TYR A 188 1.73 -0.81 -26.32
CA TYR A 188 0.80 -1.92 -26.52
C TYR A 188 1.12 -3.15 -25.65
N GLU A 189 2.39 -3.52 -25.54
CA GLU A 189 2.79 -4.70 -24.77
C GLU A 189 2.55 -4.50 -23.26
N GLU A 190 2.86 -3.32 -22.72
CA GLU A 190 2.56 -2.99 -21.34
C GLU A 190 1.05 -2.90 -21.08
N GLU A 191 0.29 -2.27 -21.98
CA GLU A 191 -1.16 -2.23 -21.89
C GLU A 191 -1.77 -3.64 -21.78
N GLN A 192 -1.29 -4.60 -22.59
CA GLN A 192 -1.79 -5.97 -22.51
C GLN A 192 -1.42 -6.63 -21.17
N ARG A 193 -0.18 -6.47 -20.70
CA ARG A 193 0.27 -7.02 -19.40
C ARG A 193 -0.49 -6.42 -18.22
N LEU A 194 -0.69 -5.10 -18.20
CA LEU A 194 -1.39 -4.37 -17.12
C LEU A 194 -2.82 -4.86 -16.88
N LYS A 195 -3.44 -5.49 -17.88
CA LYS A 195 -4.78 -6.09 -17.79
C LYS A 195 -4.78 -7.52 -17.23
N THR A 196 -3.62 -8.16 -17.09
CA THR A 196 -3.53 -9.53 -16.59
C THR A 196 -3.39 -9.60 -15.08
N ASP A 197 -4.08 -10.56 -14.46
CA ASP A 197 -3.96 -10.79 -13.02
C ASP A 197 -2.51 -11.09 -12.61
N GLU A 198 -1.81 -11.94 -13.37
CA GLU A 198 -0.41 -12.30 -13.10
C GLU A 198 0.50 -11.06 -12.99
N HIS A 199 0.39 -10.13 -13.94
CA HIS A 199 1.23 -8.93 -13.91
C HIS A 199 0.84 -7.98 -12.79
N GLN A 200 -0.46 -7.84 -12.49
CA GLN A 200 -0.95 -7.04 -11.38
C GLN A 200 -0.47 -7.61 -10.03
N GLU A 201 -0.50 -8.93 -9.86
CA GLU A 201 0.05 -9.59 -8.65
C GLU A 201 1.57 -9.35 -8.50
N ASN A 202 2.33 -9.42 -9.59
CA ASN A 202 3.76 -9.11 -9.57
C ASN A 202 4.04 -7.65 -9.17
N LEU A 203 3.22 -6.70 -9.64
CA LEU A 203 3.29 -5.29 -9.25
C LEU A 203 2.99 -5.12 -7.75
N VAL A 204 1.93 -5.75 -7.27
CA VAL A 204 1.50 -5.72 -5.86
C VAL A 204 2.58 -6.29 -4.95
N GLU A 205 3.15 -7.45 -5.31
CA GLU A 205 4.24 -8.06 -4.54
C GLU A 205 5.48 -7.15 -4.50
N ALA A 206 5.83 -6.52 -5.62
CA ALA A 206 6.95 -5.59 -5.69
C ALA A 206 6.73 -4.36 -4.78
N ILE A 207 5.53 -3.77 -4.80
CA ILE A 207 5.19 -2.62 -3.96
C ILE A 207 5.25 -3.01 -2.48
N LYS A 208 4.68 -4.18 -2.12
CA LYS A 208 4.74 -4.72 -0.76
C LYS A 208 6.18 -4.93 -0.30
N CYS A 209 7.00 -5.58 -1.10
CA CYS A 209 8.41 -5.83 -0.77
C CYS A 209 9.18 -4.52 -0.51
N GLY A 210 8.95 -3.49 -1.32
CA GLY A 210 9.54 -2.17 -1.10
C GLY A 210 9.05 -1.50 0.18
N LEU A 211 7.76 -1.68 0.53
CA LEU A 211 7.17 -1.17 1.76
C LEU A 211 7.70 -1.91 3.00
N ASP A 212 7.82 -3.23 2.95
CA ASP A 212 8.39 -4.03 4.05
C ASP A 212 9.83 -3.58 4.36
N LYS A 213 10.68 -3.45 3.34
CA LYS A 213 12.05 -2.93 3.47
C LYS A 213 12.09 -1.55 4.12
N TYR A 214 11.15 -0.66 3.77
CA TYR A 214 11.04 0.67 4.34
C TYR A 214 10.72 0.65 5.85
N PHE A 215 9.86 -0.27 6.31
CA PHE A 215 9.53 -0.38 7.74
C PHE A 215 10.55 -1.22 8.53
N GLU A 216 11.22 -2.19 7.90
CA GLU A 216 12.32 -2.94 8.54
C GLU A 216 13.55 -2.06 8.84
N GLY A 217 13.74 -0.97 8.11
CA GLY A 217 14.80 0.00 8.31
C GLY A 217 14.54 1.02 9.44
N LYS A 218 13.39 0.93 10.10
CA LYS A 218 12.94 1.84 11.17
C LYS A 218 12.92 1.15 12.53
#